data_768cd12d7bcae8ccfd92e89be2d7989f
#
_entry.id   768cd12d7bcae8ccfd92e89be2d7989f
#
_cell.length_a   1.000
_cell.length_b   1.000
_cell.length_c   1.000
_cell.angle_alpha   90.00
_cell.angle_beta   90.00
_cell.angle_gamma   90.00
#
_symmetry.space_group_name_H-M   'P 1'
#
loop_
_entity.id
_entity.type
_entity.pdbx_description
1 polymer ?
#
loop_
_entity_poly.entity_id
_entity_poly.type
_entity_poly.pdbx_seq_one_letter_code
_entity_poly.pdbx_strand_id
1 'polypeptide(L)'
;MKALLISDVHGNLPALEMVLNKTLGLDLYISLGDVVNYGPWSNECVELIDEIPNFISIKGNHEVYFIEQECDSKNFLCSEFYKVCIENFKHKNIIKDYLDHYDLNGFLCRHTLGSQYIYQDSNLDIDRNYIIGHSHKQYKVMNNGFYLINPGSLGQNREYINVISYAIFDTETLEVEFKNDIYDVEKVITEMKIKDYPLVCLDYYSSKKRK
;
A
#
# COMPACT_ATOMS: atom_id res chain seq x y z
N MET A 1 0.13 4.56 -22.48
CA MET A 1 -0.23 3.42 -21.60
C MET A 1 -0.63 3.98 -20.24
N LYS A 2 -1.74 3.48 -19.68
CA LYS A 2 -2.21 3.94 -18.37
C LYS A 2 -1.99 2.87 -17.30
N ALA A 3 -1.32 3.24 -16.22
CA ALA A 3 -1.02 2.36 -15.09
C ALA A 3 -1.79 2.79 -13.83
N LEU A 4 -2.39 1.82 -13.13
CA LEU A 4 -2.83 2.02 -11.76
C LEU A 4 -1.63 1.98 -10.83
N LEU A 5 -1.51 2.97 -9.96
CA LEU A 5 -0.53 3.01 -8.88
C LEU A 5 -1.27 2.91 -7.54
N ILE A 6 -1.02 1.85 -6.79
CA ILE A 6 -1.50 1.65 -5.42
C ILE A 6 -0.34 1.38 -4.48
N SER A 7 -0.55 1.61 -3.20
CA SER A 7 0.41 1.30 -2.14
C SER A 7 -0.30 1.08 -0.82
N ASP A 8 0.38 0.41 0.09
CA ASP A 8 -0.02 0.34 1.49
C ASP A 8 -1.48 -0.13 1.64
N VAL A 9 -1.78 -1.28 1.02
CA VAL A 9 -3.11 -1.93 1.03
C VAL A 9 -3.44 -2.42 2.43
N HIS A 10 -2.43 -2.96 3.12
CA HIS A 10 -2.52 -3.39 4.50
C HIS A 10 -3.73 -4.26 4.79
N GLY A 11 -3.89 -5.35 4.04
CA GLY A 11 -4.95 -6.33 4.26
C GLY A 11 -6.37 -5.77 4.19
N ASN A 12 -6.58 -4.65 3.50
CA ASN A 12 -7.88 -3.99 3.35
C ASN A 12 -8.55 -4.42 2.04
N LEU A 13 -9.10 -5.62 2.03
CA LEU A 13 -9.76 -6.20 0.86
C LEU A 13 -10.89 -5.32 0.29
N PRO A 14 -11.83 -4.76 1.11
CA PRO A 14 -12.89 -3.91 0.57
C PRO A 14 -12.38 -2.68 -0.19
N ALA A 15 -11.27 -2.08 0.26
CA ALA A 15 -10.65 -0.95 -0.43
C ALA A 15 -9.99 -1.39 -1.74
N LEU A 16 -9.29 -2.53 -1.72
CA LEU A 16 -8.62 -3.10 -2.90
C LEU A 16 -9.64 -3.45 -3.98
N GLU A 17 -10.69 -4.19 -3.65
CA GLU A 17 -11.78 -4.56 -4.57
C GLU A 17 -12.44 -3.32 -5.19
N MET A 18 -12.72 -2.29 -4.37
CA MET A 18 -13.33 -1.06 -4.86
C MET A 18 -12.47 -0.38 -5.92
N VAL A 19 -11.16 -0.25 -5.69
CA VAL A 19 -10.24 0.39 -6.64
C VAL A 19 -10.09 -0.44 -7.90
N LEU A 20 -9.89 -1.74 -7.79
CA LEU A 20 -9.75 -2.63 -8.93
C LEU A 20 -11.02 -2.62 -9.82
N ASN A 21 -12.21 -2.64 -9.22
CA ASN A 21 -13.47 -2.55 -9.97
C ASN A 21 -13.62 -1.20 -10.71
N LYS A 22 -13.15 -0.11 -10.13
CA LYS A 22 -13.19 1.24 -10.75
C LYS A 22 -12.15 1.43 -11.85
N THR A 23 -11.12 0.62 -11.86
CA THR A 23 -9.96 0.76 -12.76
C THR A 23 -9.81 -0.40 -13.74
N LEU A 24 -10.88 -1.18 -13.93
CA LEU A 24 -10.90 -2.27 -14.91
C LEU A 24 -10.53 -1.76 -16.31
N GLY A 25 -9.67 -2.52 -16.98
CA GLY A 25 -9.25 -2.23 -18.36
C GLY A 25 -8.09 -1.26 -18.48
N LEU A 26 -7.41 -0.91 -17.40
CA LEU A 26 -6.10 -0.28 -17.48
C LEU A 26 -5.03 -1.25 -18.00
N ASP A 27 -3.99 -0.70 -18.62
CA ASP A 27 -2.94 -1.51 -19.28
C ASP A 27 -2.04 -2.23 -18.29
N LEU A 28 -1.83 -1.63 -17.10
CA LEU A 28 -0.89 -2.10 -16.07
C LEU A 28 -1.39 -1.75 -14.67
N TYR A 29 -1.09 -2.61 -13.72
CA TYR A 29 -1.39 -2.44 -12.30
C TYR A 29 -0.10 -2.57 -11.51
N ILE A 30 0.18 -1.63 -10.59
CA ILE A 30 1.41 -1.62 -9.78
C ILE A 30 1.05 -1.40 -8.31
N SER A 31 1.40 -2.37 -7.47
CA SER A 31 1.47 -2.19 -6.02
C SER A 31 2.89 -1.82 -5.60
N LEU A 32 3.03 -0.72 -4.89
CA LEU A 32 4.32 -0.25 -4.37
C LEU A 32 4.69 -0.90 -3.01
N GLY A 33 4.03 -1.99 -2.64
CA GLY A 33 4.31 -2.75 -1.42
C GLY A 33 3.33 -2.51 -0.28
N ASP A 34 3.56 -3.22 0.81
CA ASP A 34 2.75 -3.24 2.02
C ASP A 34 1.30 -3.67 1.74
N VAL A 35 1.15 -4.79 1.02
CA VAL A 35 -0.13 -5.44 0.76
C VAL A 35 -0.67 -6.09 2.03
N VAL A 36 0.21 -6.66 2.85
CA VAL A 36 -0.11 -7.43 4.06
C VAL A 36 -0.09 -6.60 5.34
N ASN A 37 -0.50 -7.22 6.43
CA ASN A 37 -0.54 -6.67 7.79
C ASN A 37 -1.69 -5.66 8.03
N TYR A 38 -1.94 -5.29 9.29
CA TYR A 38 -3.00 -4.40 9.80
C TYR A 38 -4.43 -4.93 9.57
N GLY A 39 -4.91 -4.95 8.36
CA GLY A 39 -6.26 -5.41 8.04
C GLY A 39 -6.40 -6.94 8.07
N PRO A 40 -7.64 -7.44 8.19
CA PRO A 40 -7.88 -8.86 8.45
C PRO A 40 -7.84 -9.76 7.22
N TRP A 41 -7.50 -9.26 6.04
CA TRP A 41 -7.54 -10.00 4.77
C TRP A 41 -6.20 -10.00 4.02
N SER A 42 -5.08 -10.23 4.75
CA SER A 42 -3.75 -10.30 4.11
C SER A 42 -3.65 -11.40 3.05
N ASN A 43 -4.24 -12.57 3.31
CA ASN A 43 -4.27 -13.68 2.34
C ASN A 43 -5.07 -13.30 1.09
N GLU A 44 -6.29 -12.84 1.30
CA GLU A 44 -7.25 -12.54 0.24
C GLU A 44 -6.77 -11.37 -0.64
N CYS A 45 -6.07 -10.40 -0.06
CA CYS A 45 -5.45 -9.31 -0.83
C CYS A 45 -4.33 -9.82 -1.73
N VAL A 46 -3.48 -10.72 -1.23
CA VAL A 46 -2.40 -11.33 -2.03
C VAL A 46 -2.98 -12.20 -3.15
N GLU A 47 -3.97 -13.05 -2.84
CA GLU A 47 -4.67 -13.89 -3.82
C GLU A 47 -5.28 -13.04 -4.94
N LEU A 48 -6.05 -12.01 -4.58
CA LEU A 48 -6.70 -11.14 -5.56
C LEU A 48 -5.71 -10.44 -6.49
N ILE A 49 -4.58 -9.98 -5.97
CA ILE A 49 -3.52 -9.35 -6.76
C ILE A 49 -2.84 -10.36 -7.70
N ASP A 50 -2.56 -11.57 -7.23
CA ASP A 50 -1.88 -12.62 -7.99
C ASP A 50 -2.73 -13.13 -9.17
N GLU A 51 -4.06 -13.04 -9.06
CA GLU A 51 -4.99 -13.45 -10.11
C GLU A 51 -5.13 -12.44 -11.27
N ILE A 52 -4.66 -11.18 -11.08
CA ILE A 52 -4.82 -10.13 -12.08
C ILE A 52 -3.66 -10.16 -13.09
N PRO A 53 -3.93 -10.34 -14.39
CA PRO A 53 -2.89 -10.25 -15.41
C PRO A 53 -2.22 -8.87 -15.42
N ASN A 54 -0.92 -8.84 -15.67
CA ASN A 54 -0.12 -7.60 -15.72
C ASN A 54 -0.12 -6.80 -14.42
N PHE A 55 -0.22 -7.48 -13.28
CA PHE A 55 -0.04 -6.86 -11.98
C PHE A 55 1.42 -7.00 -11.52
N ILE A 56 2.07 -5.87 -11.30
CA ILE A 56 3.43 -5.79 -10.77
C ILE A 56 3.34 -5.50 -9.28
N SER A 57 3.88 -6.39 -8.45
CA SER A 57 3.95 -6.21 -7.00
C SER A 57 5.37 -5.94 -6.57
N ILE A 58 5.56 -4.85 -5.83
CA ILE A 58 6.83 -4.47 -5.21
C ILE A 58 6.77 -4.85 -3.73
N LYS A 59 7.89 -5.31 -3.22
CA LYS A 59 8.04 -5.71 -1.82
C LYS A 59 8.15 -4.48 -0.92
N GLY A 60 7.27 -4.38 0.08
CA GLY A 60 7.38 -3.42 1.16
C GLY A 60 8.03 -4.01 2.41
N ASN A 61 8.18 -3.22 3.46
CA ASN A 61 8.74 -3.71 4.71
C ASN A 61 7.82 -4.72 5.42
N HIS A 62 6.50 -4.63 5.21
CA HIS A 62 5.58 -5.59 5.79
C HIS A 62 5.66 -6.96 5.10
N GLU A 63 5.89 -7.03 3.79
CA GLU A 63 6.21 -8.29 3.12
C GLU A 63 7.49 -8.91 3.69
N VAL A 64 8.53 -8.10 3.96
CA VAL A 64 9.78 -8.59 4.57
C VAL A 64 9.50 -9.21 5.95
N TYR A 65 8.73 -8.55 6.82
CA TYR A 65 8.36 -9.12 8.12
C TYR A 65 7.65 -10.48 8.01
N PHE A 66 6.76 -10.62 7.02
CA PHE A 66 6.05 -11.88 6.80
C PHE A 66 6.94 -12.98 6.21
N ILE A 67 7.89 -12.63 5.35
CA ILE A 67 8.86 -13.56 4.76
C ILE A 67 9.84 -14.05 5.84
N GLU A 68 10.36 -13.16 6.65
CA GLU A 68 11.35 -13.47 7.70
C GLU A 68 10.69 -14.06 8.94
N GLN A 69 9.37 -13.93 9.07
CA GLN A 69 8.60 -14.31 10.26
C GLN A 69 9.06 -13.58 11.52
N GLU A 70 9.53 -12.37 11.35
CA GLU A 70 9.99 -11.49 12.41
C GLU A 70 9.56 -10.05 12.10
N CYS A 71 9.07 -9.32 13.11
CA CYS A 71 8.72 -7.91 13.00
C CYS A 71 9.62 -7.09 13.93
N ASP A 72 10.63 -6.45 13.36
CA ASP A 72 11.58 -5.60 14.09
C ASP A 72 11.10 -4.14 14.24
N SER A 73 9.85 -3.88 13.89
CA SER A 73 9.25 -2.55 13.97
C SER A 73 9.24 -2.03 15.40
N LYS A 74 9.75 -0.81 15.60
CA LYS A 74 9.65 -0.08 16.87
C LYS A 74 8.24 0.44 17.16
N ASN A 75 7.33 0.35 16.19
CA ASN A 75 5.93 0.74 16.35
C ASN A 75 5.16 -0.42 17.00
N PHE A 76 4.78 -0.24 18.25
CA PHE A 76 4.00 -1.22 19.02
C PHE A 76 2.74 -1.70 18.27
N LEU A 77 1.96 -0.78 17.67
CA LEU A 77 0.76 -1.16 16.93
C LEU A 77 1.09 -2.05 15.72
N CYS A 78 2.14 -1.74 14.99
CA CYS A 78 2.60 -2.56 13.87
C CYS A 78 2.86 -4.01 14.32
N SER A 79 3.55 -4.18 15.46
CA SER A 79 3.86 -5.50 16.01
C SER A 79 2.62 -6.24 16.51
N GLU A 80 1.65 -5.55 17.12
CA GLU A 80 0.40 -6.19 17.58
C GLU A 80 -0.45 -6.67 16.39
N PHE A 81 -0.57 -5.87 15.35
CA PHE A 81 -1.23 -6.31 14.12
C PHE A 81 -0.50 -7.47 13.45
N TYR A 82 0.83 -7.41 13.39
CA TYR A 82 1.65 -8.47 12.80
C TYR A 82 1.42 -9.82 13.47
N LYS A 83 1.38 -9.88 14.79
CA LYS A 83 1.16 -11.14 15.55
C LYS A 83 -0.11 -11.86 15.12
N VAL A 84 -1.19 -11.11 14.90
CA VAL A 84 -2.47 -11.67 14.45
C VAL A 84 -2.43 -12.04 12.96
N CYS A 85 -1.93 -11.13 12.13
CA CYS A 85 -1.96 -11.31 10.70
C CYS A 85 -1.05 -12.44 10.20
N ILE A 86 0.10 -12.68 10.89
CA ILE A 86 1.07 -13.72 10.48
C ILE A 86 0.60 -15.14 10.82
N GLU A 87 -0.21 -15.31 11.88
CA GLU A 87 -0.59 -16.62 12.41
C GLU A 87 -1.24 -17.53 11.36
N ASN A 88 -2.10 -16.96 10.51
CA ASN A 88 -2.84 -17.69 9.47
C ASN A 88 -2.41 -17.31 8.05
N PHE A 89 -1.26 -16.68 7.89
CA PHE A 89 -0.78 -16.26 6.58
C PHE A 89 -0.22 -17.44 5.78
N LYS A 90 -0.70 -17.63 4.54
CA LYS A 90 -0.41 -18.80 3.70
C LYS A 90 0.45 -18.49 2.47
N HIS A 91 0.49 -17.23 2.03
CA HIS A 91 1.04 -16.84 0.74
C HIS A 91 2.48 -16.31 0.80
N LYS A 92 3.28 -16.84 1.74
CA LYS A 92 4.69 -16.46 1.89
C LYS A 92 5.49 -16.63 0.60
N ASN A 93 5.22 -17.68 -0.17
CA ASN A 93 5.93 -17.93 -1.43
C ASN A 93 5.58 -16.88 -2.48
N ILE A 94 4.30 -16.45 -2.57
CA ILE A 94 3.87 -15.43 -3.52
C ILE A 94 4.56 -14.10 -3.21
N ILE A 95 4.48 -13.61 -1.97
CA ILE A 95 5.08 -12.32 -1.59
C ILE A 95 6.61 -12.34 -1.64
N LYS A 96 7.25 -13.51 -1.56
CA LYS A 96 8.70 -13.66 -1.74
C LYS A 96 9.14 -13.32 -3.16
N ASP A 97 8.29 -13.60 -4.15
CA ASP A 97 8.54 -13.34 -5.56
C ASP A 97 8.22 -11.90 -5.99
N TYR A 98 7.66 -11.07 -5.08
CA TYR A 98 7.49 -9.64 -5.32
C TYR A 98 8.85 -8.98 -5.59
N LEU A 99 8.85 -8.01 -6.51
CA LEU A 99 10.04 -7.31 -6.95
C LEU A 99 10.56 -6.35 -5.86
N ASP A 100 11.84 -6.08 -5.84
CA ASP A 100 12.40 -5.01 -4.99
C ASP A 100 12.17 -3.62 -5.62
N HIS A 101 12.06 -3.57 -6.95
CA HIS A 101 11.77 -2.36 -7.73
C HIS A 101 11.31 -2.71 -9.14
N TYR A 102 10.70 -1.73 -9.82
CA TYR A 102 10.27 -1.84 -11.22
C TYR A 102 10.51 -0.51 -11.94
N ASP A 103 11.05 -0.53 -13.18
CA ASP A 103 11.18 0.69 -13.99
C ASP A 103 9.92 0.89 -14.84
N LEU A 104 9.20 1.97 -14.57
CA LEU A 104 8.03 2.38 -15.32
C LEU A 104 8.37 3.61 -16.16
N ASN A 105 8.83 3.39 -17.38
CA ASN A 105 9.14 4.45 -18.34
C ASN A 105 10.04 5.56 -17.76
N GLY A 106 11.15 5.17 -17.13
CA GLY A 106 12.12 6.08 -16.51
C GLY A 106 11.74 6.57 -15.10
N PHE A 107 10.68 6.04 -14.52
CA PHE A 107 10.35 6.19 -13.10
C PHE A 107 10.71 4.90 -12.37
N LEU A 108 11.62 4.98 -11.40
CA LEU A 108 11.93 3.84 -10.55
C LEU A 108 10.86 3.69 -9.46
N CYS A 109 10.01 2.68 -9.63
CA CYS A 109 9.00 2.29 -8.66
C CYS A 109 9.64 1.43 -7.58
N ARG A 110 9.44 1.77 -6.31
CA ARG A 110 9.87 0.99 -5.16
C ARG A 110 9.07 1.39 -3.91
N HIS A 111 9.13 0.59 -2.85
CA HIS A 111 8.33 0.91 -1.66
C HIS A 111 8.79 2.20 -0.98
N THR A 112 10.09 2.35 -0.74
CA THR A 112 10.70 3.57 -0.17
C THR A 112 12.16 3.72 -0.56
N LEU A 113 12.77 4.86 -0.28
CA LEU A 113 14.21 5.12 -0.44
C LEU A 113 14.88 4.97 0.92
N GLY A 114 15.63 3.89 1.11
CA GLY A 114 16.15 3.53 2.43
C GLY A 114 15.03 3.05 3.37
N SER A 115 15.11 3.40 4.65
CA SER A 115 14.12 3.03 5.68
C SER A 115 13.29 4.22 6.20
N GLN A 116 13.25 5.33 5.45
CA GLN A 116 12.68 6.58 5.93
C GLN A 116 11.26 6.80 5.38
N TYR A 117 10.42 7.45 6.20
CA TYR A 117 9.18 8.04 5.72
C TYR A 117 9.51 9.30 4.91
N ILE A 118 9.10 9.31 3.65
CA ILE A 118 9.37 10.41 2.73
C ILE A 118 8.07 11.15 2.46
N TYR A 119 8.10 12.46 2.72
CA TYR A 119 6.98 13.37 2.53
C TYR A 119 7.30 14.39 1.46
N GLN A 120 6.31 15.17 1.06
CA GLN A 120 6.45 16.20 0.03
C GLN A 120 7.50 17.28 0.34
N ASP A 121 7.78 17.51 1.62
CA ASP A 121 8.73 18.51 2.17
C ASP A 121 10.04 17.87 2.66
N SER A 122 10.23 16.57 2.44
CA SER A 122 11.47 15.90 2.80
C SER A 122 12.63 16.42 1.96
N ASN A 123 13.73 16.79 2.64
CA ASN A 123 14.96 17.18 1.95
C ASN A 123 15.73 15.95 1.49
N LEU A 124 15.55 15.59 0.22
CA LEU A 124 16.19 14.42 -0.40
C LEU A 124 17.00 14.84 -1.61
N ASP A 125 18.14 14.21 -1.78
CA ASP A 125 18.91 14.28 -3.01
C ASP A 125 18.57 13.06 -3.86
N ILE A 126 17.71 13.26 -4.88
CA ILE A 126 17.30 12.21 -5.81
C ILE A 126 17.99 12.39 -7.16
N ASP A 127 18.38 11.26 -7.78
CA ASP A 127 19.15 11.20 -9.01
C ASP A 127 18.33 10.81 -10.25
N ARG A 128 17.05 10.53 -10.06
CA ARG A 128 16.08 10.15 -11.09
C ARG A 128 14.65 10.33 -10.63
N ASN A 129 13.68 10.06 -11.51
CA ASN A 129 12.26 10.04 -11.14
C ASN A 129 11.94 8.80 -10.30
N TYR A 130 11.14 9.00 -9.24
CA TYR A 130 10.69 7.92 -8.35
C TYR A 130 9.19 7.90 -8.17
N ILE A 131 8.65 6.68 -8.04
CA ILE A 131 7.28 6.43 -7.54
C ILE A 131 7.42 5.56 -6.30
N ILE A 132 6.95 6.05 -5.15
CA ILE A 132 7.14 5.40 -3.84
C ILE A 132 5.84 5.33 -3.04
N GLY A 133 5.79 4.47 -2.02
CA GLY A 133 4.72 4.33 -1.04
C GLY A 133 5.13 4.74 0.37
N HIS A 134 4.85 3.85 1.35
CA HIS A 134 5.34 3.84 2.73
C HIS A 134 4.86 4.99 3.63
N SER A 135 4.87 6.24 3.17
CA SER A 135 4.45 7.38 3.99
C SER A 135 2.93 7.55 4.09
N HIS A 136 2.17 6.82 3.27
CA HIS A 136 0.71 6.87 3.16
C HIS A 136 0.15 8.26 2.81
N LYS A 137 0.99 9.16 2.29
CA LYS A 137 0.60 10.51 1.90
C LYS A 137 0.68 10.66 0.39
N GLN A 138 -0.39 11.18 -0.20
CA GLN A 138 -0.51 11.38 -1.64
C GLN A 138 0.15 12.70 -2.04
N TYR A 139 1.13 12.65 -2.94
CA TYR A 139 1.80 13.84 -3.48
C TYR A 139 2.54 13.58 -4.79
N LYS A 140 2.78 14.68 -5.55
CA LYS A 140 3.75 14.78 -6.64
C LYS A 140 4.55 16.05 -6.43
N VAL A 141 5.85 15.91 -6.29
CA VAL A 141 6.78 17.04 -6.13
C VAL A 141 7.94 16.90 -7.10
N MET A 142 8.61 18.01 -7.36
CA MET A 142 9.86 18.04 -8.11
C MET A 142 11.00 18.37 -7.16
N ASN A 143 12.05 17.57 -7.17
CA ASN A 143 13.25 17.77 -6.38
C ASN A 143 14.47 17.57 -7.29
N ASN A 144 15.37 18.55 -7.34
CA ASN A 144 16.58 18.54 -8.20
C ASN A 144 16.31 18.20 -9.69
N GLY A 145 15.16 18.62 -10.22
CA GLY A 145 14.79 18.35 -11.61
C GLY A 145 14.13 16.99 -11.87
N PHE A 146 13.97 16.17 -10.83
CA PHE A 146 13.31 14.87 -10.90
C PHE A 146 11.99 14.85 -10.14
N TYR A 147 11.04 14.05 -10.59
CA TYR A 147 9.76 13.85 -9.93
C TYR A 147 9.85 12.79 -8.84
N LEU A 148 9.18 13.07 -7.73
CA LEU A 148 8.88 12.14 -6.68
C LEU A 148 7.36 12.06 -6.51
N ILE A 149 6.81 10.87 -6.69
CA ILE A 149 5.36 10.61 -6.69
C ILE A 149 5.05 9.59 -5.60
N ASN A 150 3.97 9.84 -4.85
CA ASN A 150 3.41 8.86 -3.92
C ASN A 150 1.88 8.82 -4.12
N PRO A 151 1.29 7.66 -4.45
CA PRO A 151 -0.15 7.54 -4.67
C PRO A 151 -0.98 7.60 -3.37
N GLY A 152 -0.34 7.63 -2.20
CA GLY A 152 -1.02 7.51 -0.92
C GLY A 152 -1.20 6.04 -0.50
N SER A 153 -2.16 5.79 0.37
CA SER A 153 -2.44 4.46 0.88
C SER A 153 -3.88 4.04 0.61
N LEU A 154 -4.07 2.76 0.27
CA LEU A 154 -5.40 2.18 0.17
C LEU A 154 -6.01 1.89 1.55
N GLY A 155 -5.24 1.29 2.46
CA GLY A 155 -5.76 0.74 3.70
C GLY A 155 -5.51 1.55 4.95
N GLN A 156 -4.53 2.47 4.92
CA GLN A 156 -4.02 3.16 6.13
C GLN A 156 -3.80 4.65 5.90
N ASN A 157 -4.79 5.35 5.33
CA ASN A 157 -4.71 6.79 5.15
C ASN A 157 -4.45 7.51 6.50
N ARG A 158 -3.47 8.42 6.50
CA ARG A 158 -3.00 9.05 7.74
C ARG A 158 -3.94 10.11 8.29
N GLU A 159 -4.83 10.66 7.47
CA GLU A 159 -5.76 11.71 7.86
C GLU A 159 -7.15 11.16 8.22
N TYR A 160 -7.73 10.34 7.33
CA TYR A 160 -9.05 9.72 7.51
C TYR A 160 -8.96 8.24 7.17
N ILE A 161 -9.23 7.38 8.16
CA ILE A 161 -9.03 5.93 8.01
C ILE A 161 -9.91 5.29 6.92
N ASN A 162 -11.03 5.91 6.59
CA ASN A 162 -11.97 5.45 5.58
C ASN A 162 -11.76 6.07 4.19
N VAL A 163 -10.66 6.83 4.00
CA VAL A 163 -10.28 7.36 2.68
C VAL A 163 -9.27 6.42 2.02
N ILE A 164 -9.58 6.05 0.79
CA ILE A 164 -8.70 5.30 -0.11
C ILE A 164 -7.98 6.30 -1.00
N SER A 165 -6.66 6.23 -1.08
CA SER A 165 -5.86 7.07 -1.98
C SER A 165 -5.08 6.22 -2.97
N TYR A 166 -5.18 6.54 -4.27
CA TYR A 166 -4.47 5.88 -5.36
C TYR A 166 -4.23 6.87 -6.52
N ALA A 167 -3.49 6.46 -7.55
CA ALA A 167 -3.26 7.30 -8.71
C ALA A 167 -3.36 6.51 -10.02
N ILE A 168 -3.72 7.20 -11.10
CA ILE A 168 -3.60 6.71 -12.47
C ILE A 168 -2.46 7.50 -13.13
N PHE A 169 -1.46 6.79 -13.62
CA PHE A 169 -0.29 7.36 -14.27
C PHE A 169 -0.33 7.09 -15.78
N ASP A 170 -0.25 8.13 -16.57
CA ASP A 170 -0.09 8.01 -18.01
C ASP A 170 1.40 8.07 -18.37
N THR A 171 1.92 6.95 -18.90
CA THR A 171 3.36 6.81 -19.20
C THR A 171 3.79 7.60 -20.43
N GLU A 172 2.87 8.07 -21.27
CA GLU A 172 3.17 8.85 -22.48
C GLU A 172 3.23 10.33 -22.15
N THR A 173 2.24 10.84 -21.40
CA THR A 173 2.17 12.26 -21.03
C THR A 173 2.88 12.58 -19.73
N LEU A 174 3.24 11.57 -18.93
CA LEU A 174 3.78 11.65 -17.57
C LEU A 174 2.83 12.37 -16.58
N GLU A 175 1.54 12.38 -16.92
CA GLU A 175 0.51 12.93 -16.05
C GLU A 175 0.11 11.93 -14.96
N VAL A 176 -0.17 12.46 -13.78
CA VAL A 176 -0.65 11.69 -12.61
C VAL A 176 -2.00 12.23 -12.22
N GLU A 177 -3.01 11.40 -12.30
CA GLU A 177 -4.34 11.70 -11.80
C GLU A 177 -4.52 11.07 -10.42
N PHE A 178 -4.52 11.90 -9.37
CA PHE A 178 -4.78 11.45 -8.01
C PHE A 178 -6.27 11.22 -7.76
N LYS A 179 -6.59 10.10 -7.14
CA LYS A 179 -7.94 9.67 -6.79
C LYS A 179 -8.06 9.46 -5.29
N ASN A 180 -9.23 9.83 -4.78
CA ASN A 180 -9.61 9.55 -3.39
C ASN A 180 -11.05 9.09 -3.35
N ASP A 181 -11.29 7.96 -2.71
CA ASP A 181 -12.60 7.38 -2.51
C ASP A 181 -12.87 7.14 -1.01
N ILE A 182 -14.12 6.90 -0.67
CA ILE A 182 -14.53 6.56 0.70
C ILE A 182 -15.04 5.12 0.69
N TYR A 183 -14.58 4.31 1.64
CA TYR A 183 -15.09 2.97 1.86
C TYR A 183 -15.68 2.81 3.25
N ASP A 184 -16.45 1.74 3.42
CA ASP A 184 -17.07 1.40 4.70
C ASP A 184 -16.04 0.69 5.61
N VAL A 185 -15.40 1.46 6.49
CA VAL A 185 -14.41 0.96 7.45
C VAL A 185 -15.02 0.03 8.51
N GLU A 186 -16.34 0.08 8.73
CA GLU A 186 -17.00 -0.84 9.67
C GLU A 186 -16.89 -2.30 9.23
N LYS A 187 -16.75 -2.56 7.94
CA LYS A 187 -16.45 -3.92 7.42
C LYS A 187 -15.14 -4.44 7.99
N VAL A 188 -14.10 -3.60 8.01
CA VAL A 188 -12.77 -3.95 8.57
C VAL A 188 -12.89 -4.22 10.05
N ILE A 189 -13.52 -3.31 10.82
CA ILE A 189 -13.67 -3.43 12.27
C ILE A 189 -14.51 -4.66 12.65
N THR A 190 -15.56 -4.94 11.89
CA THR A 190 -16.43 -6.10 12.12
C THR A 190 -15.65 -7.40 11.91
N GLU A 191 -14.91 -7.51 10.82
CA GLU A 191 -14.12 -8.70 10.54
C GLU A 191 -12.98 -8.90 11.55
N MET A 192 -12.36 -7.81 12.00
CA MET A 192 -11.36 -7.87 13.08
C MET A 192 -11.97 -8.41 14.38
N LYS A 193 -13.21 -8.04 14.70
CA LYS A 193 -13.94 -8.59 15.87
C LYS A 193 -14.22 -10.09 15.71
N ILE A 194 -14.62 -10.51 14.49
CA ILE A 194 -14.86 -11.93 14.18
C ILE A 194 -13.57 -12.76 14.28
N LYS A 195 -12.43 -12.18 13.90
CA LYS A 195 -11.11 -12.81 13.96
C LYS A 195 -10.38 -12.59 15.30
N ASP A 196 -11.07 -12.15 16.35
CA ASP A 196 -10.56 -11.95 17.70
C ASP A 196 -9.28 -11.09 17.79
N TYR A 197 -9.23 -9.98 17.02
CA TYR A 197 -8.14 -9.02 17.10
C TYR A 197 -8.04 -8.38 18.49
N PRO A 198 -6.81 -8.13 19.03
CA PRO A 198 -6.63 -7.42 20.29
C PRO A 198 -7.37 -6.08 20.33
N LEU A 199 -7.87 -5.71 21.50
CA LEU A 199 -8.60 -4.44 21.67
C LEU A 199 -7.81 -3.23 21.16
N VAL A 200 -6.50 -3.20 21.35
CA VAL A 200 -5.62 -2.12 20.89
C VAL A 200 -5.68 -1.96 19.35
N CYS A 201 -5.84 -3.06 18.62
CA CYS A 201 -6.01 -3.03 17.15
C CYS A 201 -7.39 -2.50 16.75
N LEU A 202 -8.44 -2.91 17.45
CA LEU A 202 -9.80 -2.41 17.24
C LEU A 202 -9.91 -0.92 17.58
N ASP A 203 -9.33 -0.49 18.69
CA ASP A 203 -9.29 0.91 19.13
C ASP A 203 -8.54 1.79 18.12
N TYR A 204 -7.48 1.27 17.52
CA TYR A 204 -6.74 1.99 16.47
C TYR A 204 -7.66 2.39 15.31
N TYR A 205 -8.45 1.45 14.76
CA TYR A 205 -9.38 1.76 13.67
C TYR A 205 -10.58 2.60 14.13
N SER A 206 -11.13 2.30 15.31
CA SER A 206 -12.34 2.96 15.82
C SER A 206 -12.09 4.42 16.23
N SER A 207 -10.90 4.74 16.72
CA SER A 207 -10.53 6.10 17.18
C SER A 207 -10.09 7.03 16.07
N LYS A 208 -9.79 6.52 14.87
CA LYS A 208 -9.32 7.35 13.75
C LYS A 208 -10.44 8.21 13.18
N LYS A 209 -10.07 9.40 12.71
CA LYS A 209 -10.98 10.29 11.99
C LYS A 209 -11.57 9.62 10.76
N ARG A 210 -12.80 9.96 10.46
CA ARG A 210 -13.52 9.55 9.25
C ARG A 210 -13.99 10.79 8.50
N LYS A 211 -14.03 10.69 7.18
CA LYS A 211 -14.56 11.72 6.28
C LYS A 211 -16.04 11.50 6.04
#